data_2dff06782f1f3992cf48494300bfd617
#
_entry.id   2dff06782f1f3992cf48494300bfd617
#
_cell.length_a   1.000
_cell.length_b   1.000
_cell.length_c   1.000
_cell.angle_alpha   90.00
_cell.angle_beta   90.00
_cell.angle_gamma   90.00
#
_symmetry.space_group_name_H-M   'P 1'
#
loop_
_entity.id
_entity.type
_entity.pdbx_description
1 polymer ?
#
loop_
_entity_poly.entity_id
_entity_poly.type
_entity_poly.pdbx_seq_one_letter_code
_entity_poly.pdbx_strand_id
1 'polypeptide(L)'
;MNEKSYPRIGETVLEKTLPNGLKIFIVPKPQHRKKYAFFATRYGGMDIQFIRNGEKCDTPAGIAHYLEHKMFDTKDGNALQVLSQNGAEPNAFTSNAMTGYYFDCTEHFEENLRILLSFVSVPYFTDAVSYTHLRA
;
A
#
# COMPACT_ATOMS: atom_id res chain seq x y z
N MET A 1 -11.91 -14.56 -13.15
CA MET A 1 -11.90 -14.15 -11.74
C MET A 1 -12.51 -15.30 -10.94
N ASN A 2 -11.84 -15.75 -9.91
CA ASN A 2 -12.35 -16.82 -9.05
C ASN A 2 -13.23 -16.22 -7.98
N GLU A 3 -14.36 -16.89 -7.69
CA GLU A 3 -15.30 -16.48 -6.65
C GLU A 3 -15.27 -17.49 -5.51
N LYS A 4 -15.15 -16.99 -4.29
CA LYS A 4 -15.20 -17.77 -3.06
C LYS A 4 -16.29 -17.25 -2.15
N SER A 5 -17.29 -18.07 -1.89
CA SER A 5 -18.43 -17.70 -1.02
C SER A 5 -18.19 -18.19 0.42
N TYR A 6 -18.59 -17.37 1.38
CA TYR A 6 -18.57 -17.65 2.81
C TYR A 6 -19.99 -17.54 3.40
N PRO A 7 -20.86 -18.55 3.18
CA PRO A 7 -22.29 -18.44 3.51
C PRO A 7 -22.58 -18.15 4.98
N ARG A 8 -21.72 -18.63 5.89
CA ARG A 8 -21.91 -18.42 7.35
C ARG A 8 -21.85 -16.95 7.77
N ILE A 9 -21.16 -16.14 7.02
CA ILE A 9 -21.02 -14.70 7.29
C ILE A 9 -21.63 -13.83 6.18
N GLY A 10 -22.25 -14.48 5.18
CA GLY A 10 -22.89 -13.76 4.07
C GLY A 10 -21.90 -13.01 3.15
N GLU A 11 -20.66 -13.48 3.04
CA GLU A 11 -19.61 -12.78 2.29
C GLU A 11 -19.19 -13.53 1.03
N THR A 12 -18.79 -12.76 0.03
CA THR A 12 -18.18 -13.26 -1.20
C THR A 12 -16.87 -12.54 -1.46
N VAL A 13 -15.85 -13.28 -1.82
CA VAL A 13 -14.54 -12.75 -2.22
C VAL A 13 -14.27 -13.12 -3.67
N LEU A 14 -13.98 -12.12 -4.47
CA LEU A 14 -13.52 -12.29 -5.84
C LEU A 14 -11.99 -12.22 -5.85
N GLU A 15 -11.33 -13.21 -6.44
CA GLU A 15 -9.87 -13.30 -6.51
C GLU A 15 -9.41 -13.33 -7.96
N LYS A 16 -8.36 -12.56 -8.26
CA LYS A 16 -7.67 -12.57 -9.54
C LYS A 16 -6.17 -12.41 -9.34
N THR A 17 -5.38 -13.17 -10.07
CA THR A 17 -3.93 -12.97 -10.16
C THR A 17 -3.61 -12.37 -11.53
N LEU A 18 -2.89 -11.25 -11.53
CA LEU A 18 -2.42 -10.62 -12.77
C LEU A 18 -1.17 -11.33 -13.32
N PRO A 19 -0.84 -11.14 -14.62
CA PRO A 19 0.35 -11.75 -15.22
C PRO A 19 1.67 -11.42 -14.52
N ASN A 20 1.77 -10.27 -13.86
CA ASN A 20 2.93 -9.85 -13.06
C ASN A 20 2.99 -10.49 -11.66
N GLY A 21 2.04 -11.37 -11.32
CA GLY A 21 1.95 -12.04 -10.02
C GLY A 21 1.18 -11.26 -8.94
N LEU A 22 0.71 -10.04 -9.21
CA LEU A 22 -0.10 -9.28 -8.25
C LEU A 22 -1.45 -9.99 -8.03
N LYS A 23 -1.77 -10.27 -6.78
CA LYS A 23 -3.06 -10.82 -6.37
C LYS A 23 -4.02 -9.70 -6.01
N ILE A 24 -5.22 -9.77 -6.55
CA ILE A 24 -6.30 -8.84 -6.30
C ILE A 24 -7.43 -9.58 -5.61
N PHE A 25 -7.91 -9.02 -4.51
CA PHE A 25 -9.08 -9.50 -3.77
C PHE A 25 -10.12 -8.40 -3.73
N ILE A 26 -11.37 -8.73 -4.08
CA ILE A 26 -12.49 -7.79 -4.03
C ILE A 26 -13.58 -8.41 -3.16
N VAL A 27 -14.04 -7.66 -2.15
CA VAL A 27 -15.18 -8.02 -1.32
C VAL A 27 -16.31 -7.03 -1.63
N PRO A 28 -17.28 -7.41 -2.47
CA PRO A 28 -18.40 -6.54 -2.82
C PRO A 28 -19.27 -6.23 -1.58
N LYS A 29 -19.52 -4.95 -1.35
CA LYS A 29 -20.38 -4.44 -0.27
C LYS A 29 -21.42 -3.46 -0.83
N PRO A 30 -22.42 -3.94 -1.61
CA PRO A 30 -23.33 -3.06 -2.35
C PRO A 30 -24.16 -2.14 -1.47
N GLN A 31 -24.36 -2.49 -0.21
CA GLN A 31 -25.13 -1.70 0.75
C GLN A 31 -24.31 -0.63 1.48
N HIS A 32 -22.98 -0.61 1.29
CA HIS A 32 -22.09 0.35 1.94
C HIS A 32 -21.70 1.46 0.97
N ARG A 33 -21.87 2.70 1.40
CA ARG A 33 -21.40 3.87 0.63
C ARG A 33 -19.89 4.06 0.72
N LYS A 34 -19.32 3.73 1.88
CA LYS A 34 -17.87 3.83 2.12
C LYS A 34 -17.14 2.69 1.40
N LYS A 35 -16.10 3.05 0.69
CA LYS A 35 -15.23 2.13 -0.06
C LYS A 35 -13.85 2.14 0.55
N TYR A 36 -13.20 1.01 0.53
CA TYR A 36 -11.89 0.79 1.14
C TYR A 36 -10.95 0.13 0.14
N ALA A 37 -9.72 0.63 0.05
CA ALA A 37 -8.66 0.01 -0.74
C ALA A 37 -7.44 -0.22 0.12
N PHE A 38 -6.82 -1.39 -0.02
CA PHE A 38 -5.65 -1.79 0.73
C PHE A 38 -4.62 -2.44 -0.19
N PHE A 39 -3.42 -1.91 -0.20
CA PHE A 39 -2.26 -2.48 -0.88
C PHE A 39 -1.26 -2.97 0.16
N ALA A 40 -0.80 -4.22 0.04
CA ALA A 40 0.18 -4.80 0.94
C ALA A 40 1.37 -5.41 0.19
N THR A 41 2.54 -5.29 0.80
CA THR A 41 3.74 -6.01 0.40
C THR A 41 4.23 -6.90 1.53
N ARG A 42 4.80 -8.07 1.20
CA ARG A 42 5.43 -9.00 2.15
C ARG A 42 6.84 -8.54 2.50
N TYR A 43 6.94 -7.33 3.02
CA TYR A 43 8.18 -6.74 3.49
C TYR A 43 7.89 -5.92 4.75
N GLY A 44 8.54 -6.25 5.85
CA GLY A 44 8.28 -5.65 7.14
C GLY A 44 9.53 -5.46 7.99
N GLY A 45 9.35 -5.08 9.24
CA GLY A 45 10.44 -4.71 10.16
C GLY A 45 11.43 -5.83 10.48
N MET A 46 11.05 -7.10 10.30
CA MET A 46 11.93 -8.25 10.49
C MET A 46 12.77 -8.63 9.25
N ASP A 47 12.46 -8.07 8.09
CA ASP A 47 13.15 -8.37 6.83
C ASP A 47 14.44 -7.56 6.69
N ILE A 48 15.34 -7.71 7.66
CA ILE A 48 16.63 -7.02 7.70
C ILE A 48 17.72 -7.76 6.93
N GLN A 49 17.54 -9.05 6.67
CA GLN A 49 18.44 -9.89 5.88
C GLN A 49 17.67 -10.66 4.85
N PHE A 50 18.02 -10.53 3.57
CA PHE A 50 17.38 -11.24 2.48
C PHE A 50 18.34 -11.47 1.31
N ILE A 51 17.98 -12.35 0.41
CA ILE A 51 18.74 -12.62 -0.81
C ILE A 51 18.02 -11.92 -1.98
N ARG A 52 18.74 -11.10 -2.72
CA ARG A 52 18.28 -10.43 -3.94
C ARG A 52 19.23 -10.76 -5.09
N ASN A 53 18.71 -11.35 -6.15
CA ASN A 53 19.49 -11.75 -7.32
C ASN A 53 20.72 -12.61 -6.99
N GLY A 54 20.60 -13.49 -5.97
CA GLY A 54 21.69 -14.35 -5.52
C GLY A 54 22.70 -13.71 -4.54
N GLU A 55 22.55 -12.42 -4.26
CA GLU A 55 23.39 -11.68 -3.31
C GLU A 55 22.69 -11.48 -1.96
N LYS A 56 23.45 -11.64 -0.89
CA LYS A 56 22.97 -11.37 0.47
C LYS A 56 22.92 -9.86 0.70
N CYS A 57 21.75 -9.38 1.07
CA CYS A 57 21.50 -7.99 1.46
C CYS A 57 21.27 -7.92 2.96
N ASP A 58 22.05 -7.09 3.64
CA ASP A 58 21.85 -6.72 5.04
C ASP A 58 21.38 -5.26 5.11
N THR A 59 20.29 -5.01 5.81
CA THR A 59 19.73 -3.66 5.99
C THR A 59 19.61 -3.30 7.47
N PRO A 60 19.72 -2.02 7.83
CA PRO A 60 19.51 -1.58 9.20
C PRO A 60 18.09 -1.89 9.69
N ALA A 61 17.95 -2.13 10.98
CA ALA A 61 16.64 -2.22 11.63
C ALA A 61 15.86 -0.90 11.43
N GLY A 62 14.55 -1.01 11.17
CA GLY A 62 13.69 0.15 10.94
C GLY A 62 13.63 0.62 9.49
N ILE A 63 14.38 0.01 8.56
CA ILE A 63 14.36 0.43 7.14
C ILE A 63 12.98 0.28 6.51
N ALA A 64 12.22 -0.76 6.86
CA ALA A 64 10.87 -0.96 6.33
C ALA A 64 9.93 0.18 6.73
N HIS A 65 9.98 0.61 7.99
CA HIS A 65 9.19 1.74 8.49
C HIS A 65 9.64 3.06 7.85
N TYR A 66 10.94 3.25 7.69
CA TYR A 66 11.48 4.40 6.97
C TYR A 66 10.98 4.46 5.51
N LEU A 67 11.01 3.33 4.80
CA LEU A 67 10.50 3.25 3.43
C LEU A 67 8.99 3.50 3.36
N GLU A 68 8.22 3.04 4.34
CA GLU A 68 6.78 3.34 4.42
C GLU A 68 6.54 4.85 4.37
N HIS A 69 7.23 5.62 5.21
CA HIS A 69 7.12 7.09 5.19
C HIS A 69 7.57 7.70 3.86
N LYS A 70 8.66 7.17 3.30
CA LYS A 70 9.24 7.68 2.05
C LYS A 70 8.35 7.47 0.83
N MET A 71 7.60 6.38 0.80
CA MET A 71 6.75 6.04 -0.34
C MET A 71 5.63 7.06 -0.58
N PHE A 72 5.23 7.82 0.43
CA PHE A 72 4.24 8.89 0.27
C PHE A 72 4.78 10.12 -0.47
N ASP A 73 6.09 10.30 -0.51
CA ASP A 73 6.68 11.39 -1.28
C ASP A 73 6.77 11.01 -2.75
N THR A 74 6.21 11.86 -3.61
CA THR A 74 6.21 11.68 -5.06
C THR A 74 6.83 12.89 -5.74
N LYS A 75 7.12 12.76 -7.02
CA LYS A 75 7.60 13.88 -7.85
C LYS A 75 6.64 15.08 -7.83
N ASP A 76 5.36 14.81 -7.70
CA ASP A 76 4.28 15.80 -7.75
C ASP A 76 3.83 16.26 -6.35
N GLY A 77 4.52 15.86 -5.28
CA GLY A 77 4.22 16.21 -3.91
C GLY A 77 3.93 15.01 -3.02
N ASN A 78 3.27 15.23 -1.88
CA ASN A 78 2.95 14.19 -0.92
C ASN A 78 1.59 13.53 -1.26
N ALA A 79 1.59 12.22 -1.47
CA ALA A 79 0.40 11.46 -1.85
C ALA A 79 -0.71 11.48 -0.78
N LEU A 80 -0.36 11.57 0.52
CA LEU A 80 -1.34 11.70 1.61
C LEU A 80 -2.18 12.96 1.44
N GLN A 81 -1.54 14.08 1.08
CA GLN A 81 -2.25 15.35 0.87
C GLN A 81 -3.20 15.27 -0.33
N VAL A 82 -2.75 14.69 -1.43
CA VAL A 82 -3.58 14.53 -2.63
C VAL A 82 -4.80 13.65 -2.35
N LEU A 83 -4.62 12.54 -1.67
CA LEU A 83 -5.72 11.65 -1.26
C LEU A 83 -6.71 12.37 -0.34
N SER A 84 -6.23 13.13 0.65
CA SER A 84 -7.07 13.89 1.57
C SER A 84 -7.86 14.99 0.86
N GLN A 85 -7.26 15.68 -0.11
CA GLN A 85 -7.94 16.67 -0.95
C GLN A 85 -9.07 16.06 -1.79
N ASN A 86 -8.94 14.79 -2.17
CA ASN A 86 -9.97 14.03 -2.88
C ASN A 86 -10.99 13.35 -1.93
N GLY A 87 -11.01 13.73 -0.67
CA GLY A 87 -11.96 13.21 0.32
C GLY A 87 -11.67 11.79 0.82
N ALA A 88 -10.46 11.29 0.60
CA ALA A 88 -10.02 10.02 1.17
C ALA A 88 -9.37 10.23 2.55
N GLU A 89 -9.42 9.19 3.38
CA GLU A 89 -8.69 9.07 4.63
C GLU A 89 -7.56 8.05 4.46
N PRO A 90 -6.36 8.49 4.04
CA PRO A 90 -5.23 7.59 3.81
C PRO A 90 -4.51 7.25 5.09
N ASN A 91 -3.92 6.06 5.13
CA ASN A 91 -3.05 5.63 6.22
C ASN A 91 -2.08 4.54 5.72
N ALA A 92 -1.10 4.21 6.56
CA ALA A 92 -0.18 3.11 6.33
C ALA A 92 0.29 2.51 7.65
N PHE A 93 0.86 1.33 7.59
CA PHE A 93 1.52 0.71 8.72
C PHE A 93 2.63 -0.24 8.27
N THR A 94 3.61 -0.40 9.13
CA THR A 94 4.66 -1.41 9.00
C THR A 94 4.58 -2.36 10.20
N SER A 95 4.37 -3.64 9.91
CA SER A 95 4.46 -4.73 10.87
C SER A 95 5.77 -5.51 10.72
N ASN A 96 5.93 -6.59 11.48
CA ASN A 96 7.11 -7.43 11.38
C ASN A 96 7.33 -8.05 10.00
N ALA A 97 6.26 -8.45 9.32
CA ALA A 97 6.32 -9.22 8.07
C ALA A 97 5.61 -8.55 6.88
N MET A 98 5.03 -7.37 7.07
CA MET A 98 4.19 -6.73 6.05
C MET A 98 4.21 -5.22 6.22
N THR A 99 4.17 -4.51 5.09
CA THR A 99 3.84 -3.08 5.02
C THR A 99 2.56 -2.91 4.23
N GLY A 100 1.62 -2.12 4.75
CA GLY A 100 0.33 -1.86 4.14
C GLY A 100 0.07 -0.38 3.94
N TYR A 101 -0.54 -0.04 2.81
CA TYR A 101 -1.00 1.30 2.44
C TYR A 101 -2.47 1.23 2.12
N TYR A 102 -3.28 2.09 2.69
CA TYR A 102 -4.72 2.02 2.50
C TYR A 102 -5.38 3.38 2.60
N PHE A 103 -6.59 3.44 2.09
CA PHE A 103 -7.49 4.57 2.27
C PHE A 103 -8.94 4.08 2.31
N ASP A 104 -9.79 4.90 2.88
CA ASP A 104 -11.22 4.82 2.69
C ASP A 104 -11.76 6.13 2.13
N CYS A 105 -12.87 6.05 1.41
CA CYS A 105 -13.58 7.20 0.85
C CYS A 105 -15.03 6.85 0.53
N THR A 106 -15.87 7.86 0.36
CA THR A 106 -17.24 7.71 -0.15
C THR A 106 -17.33 8.02 -1.63
N GLU A 107 -16.56 8.98 -2.11
CA GLU A 107 -16.52 9.45 -3.50
C GLU A 107 -15.11 9.38 -4.06
N HIS A 108 -14.98 9.52 -5.38
CA HIS A 108 -13.67 9.52 -6.08
C HIS A 108 -12.82 8.27 -5.85
N PHE A 109 -13.45 7.11 -5.62
CA PHE A 109 -12.73 5.88 -5.31
C PHE A 109 -11.72 5.48 -6.40
N GLU A 110 -12.12 5.52 -7.66
CA GLU A 110 -11.26 5.12 -8.77
C GLU A 110 -10.04 6.05 -8.90
N GLU A 111 -10.25 7.35 -8.76
CA GLU A 111 -9.17 8.35 -8.78
C GLU A 111 -8.21 8.13 -7.60
N ASN A 112 -8.73 7.95 -6.40
CA ASN A 112 -7.94 7.67 -5.20
C ASN A 112 -7.19 6.34 -5.31
N LEU A 113 -7.79 5.31 -5.90
CA LEU A 113 -7.12 4.03 -6.16
C LEU A 113 -5.96 4.19 -7.15
N ARG A 114 -6.11 5.01 -8.20
CA ARG A 114 -5.02 5.32 -9.14
C ARG A 114 -3.87 6.02 -8.44
N ILE A 115 -4.14 6.96 -7.54
CA ILE A 115 -3.13 7.65 -6.73
C ILE A 115 -2.39 6.64 -5.83
N LEU A 116 -3.11 5.78 -5.11
CA LEU A 116 -2.52 4.73 -4.27
C LEU A 116 -1.58 3.83 -5.08
N LEU A 117 -2.06 3.27 -6.18
CA LEU A 117 -1.27 2.36 -7.01
C LEU A 117 -0.07 3.07 -7.65
N SER A 118 -0.18 4.35 -7.97
CA SER A 118 0.91 5.15 -8.52
C SER A 118 2.06 5.31 -7.53
N PHE A 119 1.79 5.78 -6.31
CA PHE A 119 2.88 6.05 -5.37
C PHE A 119 3.51 4.78 -4.78
N VAL A 120 2.77 3.67 -4.66
CA VAL A 120 3.36 2.39 -4.21
C VAL A 120 4.19 1.70 -5.32
N SER A 121 3.99 2.08 -6.57
CA SER A 121 4.67 1.49 -7.74
C SER A 121 5.91 2.26 -8.18
N VAL A 122 5.96 3.56 -7.95
CA VAL A 122 7.02 4.44 -8.43
C VAL A 122 7.66 5.17 -7.24
N PRO A 123 8.74 4.61 -6.68
CA PRO A 123 9.45 5.26 -5.58
C PRO A 123 10.13 6.55 -6.05
N TYR A 124 10.08 7.57 -5.20
CA TYR A 124 10.74 8.85 -5.43
C TYR A 124 11.68 9.17 -4.27
N PHE A 125 12.97 8.93 -4.48
CA PHE A 125 14.01 9.19 -3.49
C PHE A 125 14.94 10.31 -3.98
N THR A 126 14.99 11.39 -3.20
CA THR A 126 15.98 12.46 -3.36
C THR A 126 16.71 12.68 -2.04
N ASP A 127 17.91 13.25 -2.09
CA ASP A 127 18.69 13.55 -0.90
C ASP A 127 17.95 14.49 0.05
N ALA A 128 17.27 15.51 -0.48
CA ALA A 128 16.49 16.46 0.29
C ALA A 128 15.33 15.78 1.05
N VAL A 129 14.57 14.92 0.38
CA VAL A 129 13.46 14.18 0.97
C VAL A 129 13.96 13.18 2.02
N SER A 130 15.07 12.48 1.75
CA SER A 130 15.69 11.56 2.71
C SER A 130 16.12 12.26 3.99
N TYR A 131 16.70 13.44 3.88
CA TYR A 131 17.16 14.23 5.03
C TYR A 131 16.00 14.74 5.90
N THR A 132 14.89 15.14 5.31
CA THR A 132 13.71 15.62 6.03
C THR A 132 13.12 14.53 6.93
N HIS A 133 13.07 13.28 6.46
CA HIS A 133 12.55 12.15 7.23
C HIS A 133 13.50 11.67 8.35
N LEU A 134 14.81 11.79 8.17
CA LEU A 134 15.78 11.44 9.21
C LEU A 134 15.72 12.35 10.44
N ARG A 135 15.18 13.56 10.29
CA ARG A 135 14.98 14.50 11.40
C ARG A 135 13.67 14.36 12.15
N ALA A 136 12.72 13.67 11.60
CA ALA A 136 11.41 13.42 12.21
C ALA A 136 11.40 12.12 13.02
#